data_ed64862d028d71da74aa1311d7caa27e
#
_entry.id   ed64862d028d71da74aa1311d7caa27e
#
_cell.length_a   1.000
_cell.length_b   1.000
_cell.length_c   1.000
_cell.angle_alpha   90.00
_cell.angle_beta   90.00
_cell.angle_gamma   90.00
#
_symmetry.space_group_name_H-M   'P 1'
#
loop_
_entity.id
_entity.type
_entity.pdbx_description
1 polymer ?
#
loop_
_entity_poly.entity_id
_entity_poly.type
_entity_poly.pdbx_seq_one_letter_code
_entity_poly.pdbx_strand_id
1 'polypeptide(L)'
;MKTRLIFLLPLLFFLISCGDSDSETAKLELSQSTFDDVSANGETLKIDVTCNSSWSVSSNKQWCVPNKKNGENDGELTLSITASLDSNPRSATVTIISNKVTKTIQITQEASSSTAEEHHYNLPIIFHVLYKDQNDPLQYVSSKRLSSILDIVNNLYKNTVNSVDINLTFSLATVAPSGKQLAAPGIEYVEWPETYPIDCEKFMQDNSGKYVDYLWDPNLYINVMIYNFESDPHSNSTILGISHLPFSTKGSTFLEGLNEINYSYLELKNLKFPYCTSINSLFINSQSTETIHNTADVTVTIAHELGHYLGLHHAFAEDENGNLLNDCQDTDYCRDTYPYNKVAYDIWVNEQIDNGEKYLPILAKRINCETETEFTSTNIMDYAFTYANEFTPDQRTRIRHVLMYSPLIPGPKKGQSGTRTVIEGPLDLPIRTAK
;
A
#
# COMPACT_ATOMS: atom_id res chain seq x y z
N MET A 1 -53.29 76.99 -49.89
CA MET A 1 -52.95 75.75 -50.53
C MET A 1 -51.66 75.27 -49.94
N LYS A 2 -51.68 74.19 -49.13
CA LYS A 2 -50.52 73.66 -48.43
C LYS A 2 -50.16 72.34 -49.11
N THR A 3 -48.98 72.30 -49.76
CA THR A 3 -48.41 71.12 -50.42
C THR A 3 -47.71 70.33 -49.37
N ARG A 4 -48.11 69.08 -49.20
CA ARG A 4 -47.41 68.08 -48.32
C ARG A 4 -46.37 67.29 -49.15
N LEU A 5 -45.14 67.41 -48.75
CA LEU A 5 -44.00 66.62 -49.27
C LEU A 5 -43.93 65.28 -48.53
N ILE A 6 -44.06 64.17 -49.28
CA ILE A 6 -43.92 62.83 -48.74
C ILE A 6 -42.47 62.38 -48.94
N PHE A 7 -41.75 62.21 -47.84
CA PHE A 7 -40.44 61.59 -47.83
C PHE A 7 -40.60 60.06 -47.86
N LEU A 8 -40.10 59.41 -48.89
CA LEU A 8 -39.94 57.98 -48.98
C LEU A 8 -38.60 57.62 -48.33
N LEU A 9 -38.61 56.86 -47.24
CA LEU A 9 -37.45 56.31 -46.59
C LEU A 9 -37.14 54.91 -47.19
N PRO A 10 -35.94 54.60 -47.72
CA PRO A 10 -35.63 53.23 -48.21
C PRO A 10 -35.38 52.35 -47.04
N LEU A 11 -36.13 51.25 -46.92
CA LEU A 11 -35.96 50.18 -45.93
C LEU A 11 -34.77 49.30 -46.34
N LEU A 12 -33.66 49.50 -45.63
CA LEU A 12 -32.43 48.62 -45.83
C LEU A 12 -32.66 47.32 -45.11
N PHE A 13 -32.91 46.26 -45.85
CA PHE A 13 -32.89 44.86 -45.30
C PHE A 13 -31.47 44.43 -44.99
N PHE A 14 -31.10 44.42 -43.74
CA PHE A 14 -29.92 43.66 -43.27
C PHE A 14 -30.29 42.18 -43.28
N LEU A 15 -29.75 41.44 -44.22
CA LEU A 15 -29.71 39.98 -44.14
C LEU A 15 -28.67 39.62 -43.07
N ILE A 16 -29.16 39.26 -41.89
CA ILE A 16 -28.35 38.60 -40.87
C ILE A 16 -28.12 37.18 -41.40
N SER A 17 -26.96 36.94 -41.99
CA SER A 17 -26.45 35.58 -42.22
C SER A 17 -26.20 34.97 -40.85
N CYS A 18 -27.09 34.09 -40.36
CA CYS A 18 -26.74 33.12 -39.36
C CYS A 18 -25.63 32.24 -39.96
N GLY A 19 -24.39 32.47 -39.56
CA GLY A 19 -23.36 31.48 -39.76
C GLY A 19 -23.77 30.24 -38.95
N ASP A 20 -24.09 29.14 -39.63
CA ASP A 20 -24.09 27.83 -39.02
C ASP A 20 -22.68 27.61 -38.46
N SER A 21 -22.58 27.69 -37.13
CA SER A 21 -21.44 27.10 -36.45
C SER A 21 -21.61 25.58 -36.70
N ASP A 22 -20.84 25.05 -37.62
CA ASP A 22 -20.64 23.60 -37.72
C ASP A 22 -20.20 23.12 -36.32
N SER A 23 -21.15 22.67 -35.51
CA SER A 23 -20.82 21.95 -34.31
C SER A 23 -20.21 20.63 -34.78
N GLU A 24 -18.88 20.53 -34.72
CA GLU A 24 -18.21 19.24 -34.98
C GLU A 24 -18.95 18.16 -34.19
N THR A 25 -19.47 17.17 -34.92
CA THR A 25 -20.14 16.02 -34.29
C THR A 25 -19.15 15.31 -33.38
N ALA A 26 -19.55 15.13 -32.14
CA ALA A 26 -18.71 14.44 -31.16
C ALA A 26 -18.31 13.06 -31.68
N LYS A 27 -17.02 12.84 -31.84
CA LYS A 27 -16.43 11.57 -32.31
C LYS A 27 -15.82 10.85 -31.13
N LEU A 28 -16.21 9.57 -30.94
CA LEU A 28 -15.57 8.65 -29.98
C LEU A 28 -15.58 7.25 -30.58
N GLU A 29 -14.41 6.71 -30.91
CA GLU A 29 -14.21 5.38 -31.46
C GLU A 29 -13.13 4.65 -30.66
N LEU A 30 -13.19 3.33 -30.59
CA LEU A 30 -12.25 2.47 -29.89
C LEU A 30 -11.70 1.45 -30.89
N SER A 31 -10.40 1.16 -30.84
CA SER A 31 -9.76 0.15 -31.69
C SER A 31 -10.31 -1.26 -31.43
N GLN A 32 -10.71 -1.53 -30.16
CA GLN A 32 -11.33 -2.79 -29.76
C GLN A 32 -12.31 -2.54 -28.59
N SER A 33 -13.43 -3.26 -28.58
CA SER A 33 -14.50 -3.14 -27.59
C SER A 33 -14.84 -4.43 -26.87
N THR A 34 -14.17 -5.55 -27.19
CA THR A 34 -14.41 -6.87 -26.58
C THR A 34 -13.10 -7.62 -26.44
N PHE A 35 -12.87 -8.21 -25.26
CA PHE A 35 -11.76 -9.08 -24.90
C PHE A 35 -12.31 -10.29 -24.16
N ASP A 36 -12.43 -11.45 -24.84
CA ASP A 36 -13.15 -12.61 -24.30
C ASP A 36 -12.26 -13.66 -23.62
N ASP A 37 -10.95 -13.70 -23.94
CA ASP A 37 -10.03 -14.74 -23.48
C ASP A 37 -8.85 -14.10 -22.69
N VAL A 38 -9.15 -13.20 -21.76
CA VAL A 38 -8.12 -12.58 -20.91
C VAL A 38 -7.60 -13.61 -19.92
N SER A 39 -6.27 -13.77 -19.87
CA SER A 39 -5.63 -14.76 -19.02
C SER A 39 -6.00 -14.62 -17.54
N ALA A 40 -6.24 -15.75 -16.86
CA ALA A 40 -6.42 -15.80 -15.42
C ALA A 40 -5.23 -15.20 -14.64
N ASN A 41 -4.01 -15.23 -15.20
CA ASN A 41 -2.83 -14.64 -14.57
C ASN A 41 -2.81 -13.10 -14.66
N GLY A 42 -3.79 -12.50 -15.33
CA GLY A 42 -3.82 -11.06 -15.58
C GLY A 42 -2.92 -10.66 -16.74
N GLU A 43 -3.21 -9.53 -17.31
CA GLU A 43 -2.44 -8.93 -18.41
C GLU A 43 -2.76 -7.44 -18.57
N THR A 44 -2.07 -6.79 -19.50
CA THR A 44 -2.31 -5.40 -19.86
C THR A 44 -2.93 -5.32 -21.25
N LEU A 45 -4.12 -4.74 -21.35
CA LEU A 45 -4.82 -4.51 -22.59
C LEU A 45 -4.57 -3.08 -23.06
N LYS A 46 -4.34 -2.90 -24.38
CA LYS A 46 -4.14 -1.60 -25.02
C LYS A 46 -5.26 -1.31 -25.99
N ILE A 47 -5.82 -0.11 -25.91
CA ILE A 47 -6.93 0.37 -26.71
C ILE A 47 -6.60 1.77 -27.22
N ASP A 48 -6.62 1.95 -28.54
CA ASP A 48 -6.56 3.27 -29.13
C ASP A 48 -7.93 3.92 -29.05
N VAL A 49 -7.99 5.11 -28.52
CA VAL A 49 -9.18 5.96 -28.43
C VAL A 49 -9.05 7.04 -29.46
N THR A 50 -9.96 7.10 -30.41
CA THR A 50 -10.08 8.20 -31.39
C THR A 50 -11.21 9.13 -30.95
N CYS A 51 -10.86 10.34 -30.60
CA CYS A 51 -11.81 11.32 -30.06
C CYS A 51 -11.40 12.74 -30.47
N ASN A 52 -12.38 13.63 -30.68
CA ASN A 52 -12.15 15.03 -31.01
C ASN A 52 -12.42 15.99 -29.83
N SER A 53 -12.48 15.45 -28.62
CA SER A 53 -12.68 16.25 -27.39
C SER A 53 -12.16 15.49 -26.16
N SER A 54 -12.34 16.07 -24.97
CA SER A 54 -12.01 15.37 -23.73
C SER A 54 -12.94 14.17 -23.49
N TRP A 55 -12.40 13.13 -22.86
CA TRP A 55 -13.14 11.93 -22.50
C TRP A 55 -12.76 11.46 -21.10
N SER A 56 -13.70 10.78 -20.46
CA SER A 56 -13.49 10.13 -19.17
C SER A 56 -13.63 8.62 -19.30
N VAL A 57 -12.95 7.87 -18.42
CA VAL A 57 -13.01 6.42 -18.39
C VAL A 57 -13.25 5.92 -16.96
N SER A 58 -14.09 4.90 -16.84
CA SER A 58 -14.36 4.22 -15.57
C SER A 58 -14.54 2.72 -15.79
N SER A 59 -14.11 1.92 -14.82
CA SER A 59 -14.35 0.48 -14.78
C SER A 59 -15.38 0.15 -13.69
N ASN A 60 -16.27 -0.83 -13.96
CA ASN A 60 -17.21 -1.34 -12.97
C ASN A 60 -16.60 -2.40 -12.05
N LYS A 61 -15.32 -2.76 -12.25
CA LYS A 61 -14.59 -3.77 -11.46
C LYS A 61 -13.23 -3.23 -11.03
N GLN A 62 -12.85 -3.51 -9.79
CA GLN A 62 -11.58 -3.10 -9.22
C GLN A 62 -10.38 -3.87 -9.80
N TRP A 63 -10.58 -5.07 -10.30
CA TRP A 63 -9.56 -5.89 -10.91
C TRP A 63 -9.24 -5.51 -12.38
N CYS A 64 -9.98 -4.55 -12.94
CA CYS A 64 -9.76 -3.98 -14.26
C CYS A 64 -9.52 -2.48 -14.10
N VAL A 65 -8.26 -2.06 -14.09
CA VAL A 65 -7.83 -0.71 -13.72
C VAL A 65 -7.36 0.08 -14.93
N PRO A 66 -8.08 1.15 -15.33
CA PRO A 66 -7.59 2.07 -16.35
C PRO A 66 -6.34 2.84 -15.85
N ASN A 67 -5.34 3.02 -16.71
CA ASN A 67 -4.12 3.77 -16.39
C ASN A 67 -4.35 5.28 -16.20
N LYS A 68 -5.51 5.79 -16.59
CA LYS A 68 -5.93 7.18 -16.43
C LYS A 68 -7.45 7.27 -16.27
N LYS A 69 -7.94 8.33 -15.63
CA LYS A 69 -9.38 8.60 -15.47
C LYS A 69 -9.94 9.48 -16.58
N ASN A 70 -9.09 10.26 -17.24
CA ASN A 70 -9.45 11.19 -18.30
C ASN A 70 -8.39 11.19 -19.41
N GLY A 71 -8.78 11.60 -20.61
CA GLY A 71 -7.92 11.86 -21.74
C GLY A 71 -8.48 12.99 -22.60
N GLU A 72 -7.67 13.47 -23.53
CA GLU A 72 -8.04 14.53 -24.48
C GLU A 72 -7.67 14.08 -25.89
N ASN A 73 -8.59 14.28 -26.84
CA ASN A 73 -8.43 13.93 -28.25
C ASN A 73 -8.04 12.45 -28.44
N ASP A 74 -7.35 12.15 -29.51
CA ASP A 74 -6.82 10.80 -29.75
C ASP A 74 -5.78 10.40 -28.70
N GLY A 75 -5.83 9.13 -28.26
CA GLY A 75 -4.87 8.66 -27.25
C GLY A 75 -4.93 7.16 -27.00
N GLU A 76 -3.94 6.63 -26.32
CA GLU A 76 -3.90 5.25 -25.84
C GLU A 76 -4.53 5.16 -24.44
N LEU A 77 -5.44 4.20 -24.25
CA LEU A 77 -5.95 3.74 -22.98
C LEU A 77 -5.37 2.36 -22.69
N THR A 78 -4.76 2.21 -21.52
CA THR A 78 -4.26 0.92 -21.04
C THR A 78 -5.13 0.44 -19.88
N LEU A 79 -5.55 -0.82 -19.91
CA LEU A 79 -6.27 -1.48 -18.83
C LEU A 79 -5.38 -2.55 -18.19
N SER A 80 -5.05 -2.40 -16.93
CA SER A 80 -4.35 -3.42 -16.14
C SER A 80 -5.38 -4.40 -15.58
N ILE A 81 -5.30 -5.66 -16.00
CA ILE A 81 -6.16 -6.74 -15.51
C ILE A 81 -5.36 -7.54 -14.49
N THR A 82 -5.80 -7.52 -13.23
CA THR A 82 -5.12 -8.29 -12.16
C THR A 82 -5.43 -9.78 -12.29
N ALA A 83 -4.54 -10.63 -11.72
CA ALA A 83 -4.78 -12.07 -11.69
C ALA A 83 -6.12 -12.41 -11.01
N SER A 84 -6.76 -13.47 -11.47
CA SER A 84 -7.96 -14.05 -10.85
C SER A 84 -7.57 -15.14 -9.85
N LEU A 85 -8.21 -15.16 -8.68
CA LEU A 85 -8.13 -16.25 -7.71
C LEU A 85 -9.43 -17.07 -7.69
N ASP A 86 -10.39 -16.73 -8.55
CA ASP A 86 -11.70 -17.37 -8.62
C ASP A 86 -11.68 -18.56 -9.59
N SER A 87 -12.31 -19.65 -9.20
CA SER A 87 -12.46 -20.85 -10.03
C SER A 87 -13.53 -20.73 -11.14
N ASN A 88 -14.17 -19.57 -11.25
CA ASN A 88 -15.11 -19.23 -12.30
C ASN A 88 -14.61 -18.03 -13.11
N PRO A 89 -14.93 -17.96 -14.41
CA PRO A 89 -14.66 -16.76 -15.21
C PRO A 89 -15.35 -15.54 -14.61
N ARG A 90 -14.75 -14.36 -14.82
CA ARG A 90 -15.31 -13.09 -14.36
C ARG A 90 -15.31 -12.03 -15.46
N SER A 91 -16.24 -11.08 -15.39
CA SER A 91 -16.40 -10.07 -16.43
C SER A 91 -16.37 -8.65 -15.88
N ALA A 92 -15.84 -7.74 -16.69
CA ALA A 92 -15.83 -6.31 -16.42
C ALA A 92 -16.38 -5.53 -17.61
N THR A 93 -16.92 -4.35 -17.31
CA THR A 93 -17.31 -3.34 -18.30
C THR A 93 -16.55 -2.06 -18.00
N VAL A 94 -15.79 -1.58 -18.98
CA VAL A 94 -15.17 -0.25 -18.94
C VAL A 94 -16.01 0.69 -19.79
N THR A 95 -16.38 1.84 -19.23
CA THR A 95 -17.19 2.87 -19.86
C THR A 95 -16.33 4.08 -20.17
N ILE A 96 -16.36 4.53 -21.43
CA ILE A 96 -15.70 5.73 -21.89
C ILE A 96 -16.79 6.71 -22.34
N ILE A 97 -16.72 7.96 -21.85
CA ILE A 97 -17.70 9.01 -22.14
C ILE A 97 -16.97 10.23 -22.67
N SER A 98 -17.42 10.72 -23.82
CA SER A 98 -17.01 12.02 -24.38
C SER A 98 -18.24 12.80 -24.80
N ASN A 99 -18.46 13.98 -24.24
CA ASN A 99 -19.68 14.77 -24.43
C ASN A 99 -20.93 13.91 -24.11
N LYS A 100 -21.75 13.61 -25.12
CA LYS A 100 -22.97 12.78 -24.99
C LYS A 100 -22.79 11.36 -25.58
N VAL A 101 -21.58 11.06 -26.08
CA VAL A 101 -21.29 9.74 -26.68
C VAL A 101 -20.69 8.83 -25.61
N THR A 102 -21.25 7.64 -25.48
CA THR A 102 -20.76 6.60 -24.56
C THR A 102 -20.33 5.38 -25.35
N LYS A 103 -19.14 4.84 -25.07
CA LYS A 103 -18.65 3.55 -25.56
C LYS A 103 -18.31 2.66 -24.38
N THR A 104 -18.44 1.36 -24.57
CA THR A 104 -18.10 0.36 -23.57
C THR A 104 -17.12 -0.66 -24.12
N ILE A 105 -16.22 -1.14 -23.24
CA ILE A 105 -15.36 -2.27 -23.48
C ILE A 105 -15.84 -3.40 -22.58
N GLN A 106 -16.10 -4.57 -23.16
CA GLN A 106 -16.45 -5.79 -22.43
C GLN A 106 -15.21 -6.66 -22.29
N ILE A 107 -14.97 -7.15 -21.08
CA ILE A 107 -13.79 -7.96 -20.76
C ILE A 107 -14.29 -9.22 -20.05
N THR A 108 -13.86 -10.39 -20.51
CA THR A 108 -14.08 -11.67 -19.85
C THR A 108 -12.71 -12.27 -19.53
N GLN A 109 -12.44 -12.47 -18.24
CA GLN A 109 -11.23 -13.11 -17.77
C GLN A 109 -11.51 -14.57 -17.42
N GLU A 110 -10.62 -15.46 -17.84
CA GLU A 110 -10.69 -16.89 -17.58
C GLU A 110 -10.69 -17.23 -16.08
N ALA A 111 -11.23 -18.40 -15.76
CA ALA A 111 -11.14 -18.98 -14.42
C ALA A 111 -9.69 -19.33 -14.06
N SER A 112 -9.33 -19.13 -12.78
CA SER A 112 -8.05 -19.59 -12.29
C SER A 112 -8.03 -21.10 -12.12
N SER A 113 -6.95 -21.73 -12.59
CA SER A 113 -6.65 -23.14 -12.32
C SER A 113 -5.83 -23.33 -11.03
N SER A 114 -5.22 -22.26 -10.51
CA SER A 114 -4.46 -22.27 -9.26
C SER A 114 -5.33 -21.88 -8.08
N THR A 115 -5.02 -22.44 -6.91
CA THR A 115 -5.66 -22.00 -5.66
C THR A 115 -5.10 -20.65 -5.22
N ALA A 116 -5.87 -19.88 -4.43
CA ALA A 116 -5.40 -18.63 -3.86
C ALA A 116 -4.15 -18.84 -2.97
N GLU A 117 -3.98 -20.03 -2.42
CA GLU A 117 -2.83 -20.42 -1.60
C GLU A 117 -1.55 -20.59 -2.42
N GLU A 118 -1.67 -21.03 -3.67
CA GLU A 118 -0.56 -21.23 -4.60
C GLU A 118 -0.17 -19.95 -5.34
N HIS A 119 -1.03 -18.91 -5.32
CA HIS A 119 -0.74 -17.66 -6.01
C HIS A 119 0.46 -16.97 -5.38
N HIS A 120 1.49 -16.69 -6.19
CA HIS A 120 2.62 -15.86 -5.77
C HIS A 120 2.27 -14.38 -5.90
N TYR A 121 2.30 -13.65 -4.76
CA TYR A 121 2.04 -12.21 -4.77
C TYR A 121 3.29 -11.41 -5.10
N ASN A 122 3.22 -10.56 -6.13
CA ASN A 122 4.21 -9.54 -6.38
C ASN A 122 3.65 -8.19 -5.91
N LEU A 123 4.29 -7.62 -4.88
CA LEU A 123 3.84 -6.43 -4.17
C LEU A 123 4.74 -5.24 -4.51
N PRO A 124 4.31 -4.32 -5.39
CA PRO A 124 5.10 -3.14 -5.72
C PRO A 124 5.24 -2.21 -4.50
N ILE A 125 6.49 -1.83 -4.19
CA ILE A 125 6.84 -0.85 -3.16
C ILE A 125 7.29 0.46 -3.80
N ILE A 126 6.85 1.57 -3.22
CA ILE A 126 7.41 2.90 -3.43
C ILE A 126 7.96 3.45 -2.11
N PHE A 127 9.23 3.84 -2.10
CA PHE A 127 9.86 4.56 -1.01
C PHE A 127 9.72 6.06 -1.25
N HIS A 128 8.99 6.76 -0.40
CA HIS A 128 8.90 8.20 -0.37
C HIS A 128 9.98 8.72 0.60
N VAL A 129 11.07 9.24 0.05
CA VAL A 129 12.17 9.80 0.84
C VAL A 129 11.87 11.25 1.13
N LEU A 130 11.42 11.53 2.37
CA LEU A 130 11.09 12.89 2.83
C LEU A 130 12.37 13.53 3.39
N TYR A 131 12.86 14.58 2.76
CA TYR A 131 14.12 15.22 3.12
C TYR A 131 13.99 16.74 3.26
N LYS A 132 14.89 17.35 4.03
CA LYS A 132 15.06 18.79 4.14
C LYS A 132 16.40 19.24 3.57
N ASP A 133 17.45 18.42 3.72
CA ASP A 133 18.77 18.64 3.15
C ASP A 133 19.14 17.47 2.24
N GLN A 134 19.22 17.74 0.93
CA GLN A 134 19.61 16.73 -0.07
C GLN A 134 21.09 16.33 0.02
N ASN A 135 21.93 17.06 0.76
CA ASN A 135 23.33 16.72 0.96
C ASN A 135 23.55 15.83 2.20
N ASP A 136 22.53 15.66 3.03
CA ASP A 136 22.57 14.75 4.16
C ASP A 136 22.16 13.33 3.70
N PRO A 137 23.08 12.35 3.69
CA PRO A 137 22.77 10.99 3.24
C PRO A 137 21.83 10.23 4.17
N LEU A 138 21.57 10.71 5.38
CA LEU A 138 20.55 10.17 6.29
C LEU A 138 19.16 10.74 6.00
N GLN A 139 19.07 11.84 5.26
CA GLN A 139 17.81 12.39 4.78
C GLN A 139 17.56 12.02 3.32
N TYR A 140 18.57 12.24 2.45
CA TYR A 140 18.48 11.93 1.02
C TYR A 140 19.05 10.53 0.74
N VAL A 141 18.32 9.51 1.20
CA VAL A 141 18.75 8.11 1.11
C VAL A 141 18.84 7.64 -0.34
N SER A 142 19.95 7.00 -0.69
CA SER A 142 20.19 6.59 -2.07
C SER A 142 19.34 5.40 -2.51
N SER A 143 18.95 5.39 -3.80
CA SER A 143 18.21 4.29 -4.43
C SER A 143 18.94 2.95 -4.30
N LYS A 144 20.27 2.96 -4.46
CA LYS A 144 21.08 1.75 -4.33
C LYS A 144 20.97 1.14 -2.93
N ARG A 145 20.94 1.97 -1.87
CA ARG A 145 20.80 1.47 -0.50
C ARG A 145 19.43 0.83 -0.28
N LEU A 146 18.36 1.51 -0.70
CA LEU A 146 16.99 0.99 -0.54
C LEU A 146 16.75 -0.29 -1.35
N SER A 147 17.29 -0.38 -2.56
CA SER A 147 17.25 -1.62 -3.34
C SER A 147 17.97 -2.77 -2.63
N SER A 148 19.19 -2.53 -2.12
CA SER A 148 19.96 -3.54 -1.38
C SER A 148 19.25 -4.01 -0.11
N ILE A 149 18.57 -3.12 0.61
CA ILE A 149 17.76 -3.47 1.77
C ILE A 149 16.59 -4.37 1.34
N LEU A 150 15.86 -4.00 0.29
CA LEU A 150 14.70 -4.75 -0.18
C LEU A 150 15.06 -6.17 -0.64
N ASP A 151 16.25 -6.36 -1.21
CA ASP A 151 16.75 -7.71 -1.58
C ASP A 151 16.90 -8.60 -0.35
N ILE A 152 17.40 -8.05 0.78
CA ILE A 152 17.55 -8.79 2.04
C ILE A 152 16.18 -9.05 2.66
N VAL A 153 15.30 -8.07 2.70
CA VAL A 153 13.90 -8.21 3.16
C VAL A 153 13.19 -9.34 2.41
N ASN A 154 13.31 -9.38 1.08
CA ASN A 154 12.74 -10.46 0.28
C ASN A 154 13.29 -11.85 0.67
N ASN A 155 14.58 -11.93 1.04
CA ASN A 155 15.16 -13.19 1.50
C ASN A 155 14.57 -13.64 2.83
N LEU A 156 14.28 -12.70 3.77
CA LEU A 156 13.62 -13.03 5.04
C LEU A 156 12.22 -13.61 4.82
N TYR A 157 11.45 -13.07 3.87
CA TYR A 157 10.11 -13.53 3.53
C TYR A 157 10.07 -14.86 2.73
N LYS A 158 11.20 -15.28 2.18
CA LYS A 158 11.37 -16.54 1.42
C LYS A 158 12.17 -17.61 2.18
N ASN A 159 12.68 -17.29 3.35
CA ASN A 159 13.55 -18.19 4.10
C ASN A 159 12.79 -19.43 4.54
N THR A 160 13.29 -20.61 4.15
CA THR A 160 12.74 -21.91 4.56
C THR A 160 13.62 -22.65 5.56
N VAL A 161 14.71 -22.03 6.00
CA VAL A 161 15.60 -22.58 7.04
C VAL A 161 15.08 -22.13 8.40
N ASN A 162 14.38 -23.01 9.10
CA ASN A 162 13.65 -22.74 10.35
C ASN A 162 12.52 -21.70 10.23
N SER A 163 12.05 -21.43 9.02
CA SER A 163 11.01 -20.46 8.70
C SER A 163 10.12 -21.00 7.59
N VAL A 164 9.16 -20.20 7.15
CA VAL A 164 8.24 -20.54 6.08
C VAL A 164 8.34 -19.54 4.92
N ASP A 165 8.22 -20.03 3.69
CA ASP A 165 8.07 -19.17 2.52
C ASP A 165 6.66 -18.55 2.51
N ILE A 166 6.57 -17.24 2.64
CA ILE A 166 5.29 -16.49 2.60
C ILE A 166 4.68 -16.53 1.20
N ASN A 167 5.44 -16.91 0.19
CA ASN A 167 5.06 -16.94 -1.21
C ASN A 167 4.67 -15.53 -1.76
N LEU A 168 5.51 -14.56 -1.47
CA LEU A 168 5.43 -13.19 -2.01
C LEU A 168 6.82 -12.65 -2.39
N THR A 169 6.81 -11.58 -3.16
CA THR A 169 8.00 -10.77 -3.46
C THR A 169 7.62 -9.29 -3.42
N PHE A 170 8.39 -8.50 -2.71
CA PHE A 170 8.34 -7.04 -2.81
C PHE A 170 9.18 -6.60 -4.00
N SER A 171 8.60 -5.82 -4.90
CA SER A 171 9.29 -5.29 -6.09
C SER A 171 9.30 -3.78 -6.07
N LEU A 172 10.36 -3.18 -6.63
CA LEU A 172 10.43 -1.72 -6.76
C LEU A 172 9.46 -1.23 -7.85
N ALA A 173 8.65 -0.24 -7.54
CA ALA A 173 7.82 0.43 -8.55
C ALA A 173 8.70 1.04 -9.64
N THR A 174 8.35 0.88 -10.91
CA THR A 174 9.12 1.40 -12.05
C THR A 174 8.45 2.57 -12.74
N VAL A 175 7.13 2.70 -12.58
CA VAL A 175 6.31 3.70 -13.25
C VAL A 175 5.50 4.46 -12.21
N ALA A 176 5.54 5.78 -12.27
CA ALA A 176 4.71 6.65 -11.43
C ALA A 176 3.21 6.54 -11.78
N PRO A 177 2.29 6.92 -10.87
CA PRO A 177 0.85 6.92 -11.16
C PRO A 177 0.45 7.76 -12.39
N SER A 178 1.27 8.74 -12.75
CA SER A 178 1.11 9.55 -13.97
C SER A 178 1.45 8.80 -15.28
N GLY A 179 1.96 7.56 -15.19
CA GLY A 179 2.46 6.79 -16.33
C GLY A 179 3.92 7.12 -16.71
N LYS A 180 4.57 8.05 -16.00
CA LYS A 180 5.98 8.41 -16.27
C LYS A 180 6.91 7.38 -15.64
N GLN A 181 7.93 6.94 -16.42
CA GLN A 181 9.01 6.11 -15.90
C GLN A 181 9.77 6.83 -14.78
N LEU A 182 10.00 6.16 -13.66
CA LEU A 182 10.81 6.69 -12.57
C LEU A 182 12.28 6.77 -12.99
N ALA A 183 12.95 7.85 -12.57
CA ALA A 183 14.38 8.02 -12.80
C ALA A 183 15.21 6.99 -12.02
N ALA A 184 14.74 6.61 -10.83
CA ALA A 184 15.26 5.52 -10.03
C ALA A 184 14.11 4.61 -9.62
N PRO A 185 14.12 3.30 -9.92
CA PRO A 185 13.06 2.40 -9.54
C PRO A 185 12.78 2.44 -8.03
N GLY A 186 11.49 2.46 -7.68
CA GLY A 186 10.99 2.37 -6.33
C GLY A 186 11.21 3.59 -5.44
N ILE A 187 11.61 4.74 -5.99
CA ILE A 187 11.88 5.92 -5.16
C ILE A 187 11.25 7.18 -5.72
N GLU A 188 10.63 7.92 -4.80
CA GLU A 188 10.20 9.30 -4.97
C GLU A 188 10.87 10.16 -3.89
N TYR A 189 11.56 11.22 -4.31
CA TYR A 189 12.17 12.19 -3.40
C TYR A 189 11.21 13.35 -3.20
N VAL A 190 10.87 13.63 -1.94
CA VAL A 190 9.93 14.68 -1.55
C VAL A 190 10.64 15.66 -0.63
N GLU A 191 10.84 16.90 -1.07
CA GLU A 191 11.32 17.96 -0.19
C GLU A 191 10.23 18.28 0.82
N TRP A 192 10.55 18.05 2.11
CA TRP A 192 9.56 18.21 3.17
C TRP A 192 9.31 19.69 3.48
N PRO A 193 8.07 20.19 3.39
CA PRO A 193 7.80 21.62 3.52
C PRO A 193 7.75 22.11 4.97
N GLU A 194 7.64 21.22 5.95
CA GLU A 194 7.38 21.56 7.35
C GLU A 194 8.62 21.36 8.24
N THR A 195 8.40 21.32 9.57
CA THR A 195 9.46 21.07 10.57
C THR A 195 10.08 19.70 10.36
N TYR A 196 11.40 19.63 10.53
CA TYR A 196 12.18 18.41 10.39
C TYR A 196 13.22 18.35 11.52
N PRO A 197 13.45 17.24 12.19
CA PRO A 197 12.86 15.89 12.01
C PRO A 197 11.34 15.84 12.18
N ILE A 198 10.72 14.74 11.76
CA ILE A 198 9.26 14.59 11.77
C ILE A 198 8.85 13.70 12.94
N ASP A 199 7.88 14.14 13.73
CA ASP A 199 7.23 13.32 14.75
C ASP A 199 6.43 12.22 14.04
N CYS A 200 6.93 10.99 14.11
CA CYS A 200 6.38 9.86 13.35
C CYS A 200 4.98 9.46 13.84
N GLU A 201 4.71 9.56 15.13
CA GLU A 201 3.40 9.22 15.68
C GLU A 201 2.33 10.23 15.23
N LYS A 202 2.65 11.53 15.31
CA LYS A 202 1.74 12.58 14.81
C LYS A 202 1.53 12.48 13.30
N PHE A 203 2.58 12.16 12.52
CA PHE A 203 2.45 11.94 11.08
C PHE A 203 1.52 10.77 10.79
N MET A 204 1.73 9.63 11.42
CA MET A 204 0.96 8.40 11.19
C MET A 204 -0.50 8.50 11.69
N GLN A 205 -0.75 9.28 12.75
CA GLN A 205 -2.08 9.49 13.33
C GLN A 205 -2.85 10.69 12.75
N ASP A 206 -2.24 11.46 11.84
CA ASP A 206 -2.93 12.59 11.21
C ASP A 206 -4.16 12.14 10.43
N ASN A 207 -5.33 12.62 10.83
CA ASN A 207 -6.64 12.30 10.23
C ASN A 207 -7.29 13.53 9.58
N SER A 208 -6.48 14.51 9.16
CA SER A 208 -6.94 15.73 8.50
C SER A 208 -7.06 15.62 6.98
N GLY A 209 -6.48 14.59 6.40
CA GLY A 209 -6.33 14.42 4.95
C GLY A 209 -5.04 15.04 4.39
N LYS A 210 -4.29 15.81 5.21
CA LYS A 210 -3.13 16.59 4.79
C LYS A 210 -2.03 15.75 4.11
N TYR A 211 -1.79 14.55 4.62
CA TYR A 211 -0.69 13.70 4.16
C TYR A 211 -1.11 12.61 3.16
N VAL A 212 -2.40 12.54 2.81
CA VAL A 212 -2.91 11.58 1.83
C VAL A 212 -2.35 11.83 0.43
N ASP A 213 -2.08 13.09 0.09
CA ASP A 213 -1.52 13.47 -1.23
C ASP A 213 -0.09 12.96 -1.47
N TYR A 214 0.62 12.53 -0.43
CA TYR A 214 1.93 11.88 -0.55
C TYR A 214 1.82 10.39 -0.91
N LEU A 215 0.64 9.79 -0.79
CA LEU A 215 0.45 8.38 -1.09
C LEU A 215 0.25 8.12 -2.59
N TRP A 216 0.85 7.06 -3.07
CA TRP A 216 0.39 6.38 -4.27
C TRP A 216 -0.76 5.43 -3.91
N ASP A 217 -1.61 5.06 -4.90
CA ASP A 217 -2.79 4.23 -4.63
C ASP A 217 -2.41 2.93 -3.88
N PRO A 218 -2.85 2.75 -2.62
CA PRO A 218 -2.47 1.59 -1.81
C PRO A 218 -2.97 0.24 -2.36
N ASN A 219 -3.94 0.26 -3.27
CA ASN A 219 -4.36 -0.96 -3.98
C ASN A 219 -3.33 -1.44 -5.02
N LEU A 220 -2.39 -0.58 -5.39
CA LEU A 220 -1.37 -0.86 -6.41
C LEU A 220 0.05 -0.86 -5.84
N TYR A 221 0.30 -0.11 -4.75
CA TYR A 221 1.63 0.10 -4.19
C TYR A 221 1.61 0.06 -2.67
N ILE A 222 2.61 -0.56 -2.06
CA ILE A 222 2.91 -0.35 -0.64
C ILE A 222 3.71 0.95 -0.52
N ASN A 223 3.18 1.91 0.23
CA ASN A 223 3.84 3.18 0.49
C ASN A 223 4.74 3.04 1.72
N VAL A 224 6.05 3.31 1.57
CA VAL A 224 7.02 3.30 2.65
C VAL A 224 7.66 4.68 2.74
N MET A 225 7.42 5.39 3.83
CA MET A 225 7.99 6.71 4.11
C MET A 225 9.35 6.57 4.79
N ILE A 226 10.37 7.27 4.31
CA ILE A 226 11.75 7.23 4.82
C ILE A 226 12.12 8.65 5.23
N TYR A 227 12.31 8.88 6.54
CA TYR A 227 12.66 10.20 7.08
C TYR A 227 13.28 10.10 8.47
N ASN A 228 13.96 11.17 8.96
CA ASN A 228 14.44 11.22 10.33
C ASN A 228 13.27 11.41 11.29
N PHE A 229 13.11 10.48 12.22
CA PHE A 229 12.12 10.62 13.28
C PHE A 229 12.58 11.64 14.33
N GLU A 230 11.65 12.46 14.79
CA GLU A 230 11.87 13.31 15.96
C GLU A 230 12.08 12.43 17.20
N SER A 231 13.15 12.68 17.94
CA SER A 231 13.40 11.96 19.21
C SER A 231 12.57 12.55 20.33
N ASP A 232 11.90 11.70 21.11
CA ASP A 232 11.25 12.11 22.35
C ASP A 232 12.33 12.28 23.43
N PRO A 233 12.59 13.51 23.94
CA PRO A 233 13.59 13.73 24.97
C PRO A 233 13.22 13.11 26.33
N HIS A 234 12.00 12.63 26.50
CA HIS A 234 11.50 11.98 27.71
C HIS A 234 11.46 10.45 27.61
N SER A 235 11.73 9.89 26.44
CA SER A 235 11.78 8.45 26.21
C SER A 235 13.22 7.95 26.15
N ASN A 236 13.46 6.82 26.80
CA ASN A 236 14.73 6.09 26.66
C ASN A 236 14.71 5.10 25.48
N SER A 237 13.58 4.98 24.79
CA SER A 237 13.44 4.12 23.61
C SER A 237 13.46 4.94 22.31
N THR A 238 13.99 4.34 21.25
CA THR A 238 14.03 4.94 19.92
C THR A 238 13.12 4.13 19.00
N ILE A 239 12.18 4.82 18.35
CA ILE A 239 11.31 4.20 17.34
C ILE A 239 12.14 4.04 16.05
N LEU A 240 12.26 2.79 15.57
CA LEU A 240 12.98 2.45 14.34
C LEU A 240 12.05 2.45 13.13
N GLY A 241 10.81 2.02 13.33
CA GLY A 241 9.75 2.00 12.36
C GLY A 241 8.39 2.11 13.04
N ILE A 242 7.37 2.37 12.24
CA ILE A 242 5.96 2.39 12.64
C ILE A 242 5.09 2.10 11.42
N SER A 243 4.13 1.23 11.55
CA SER A 243 3.29 0.79 10.42
C SER A 243 1.81 0.85 10.75
N HIS A 244 0.98 1.19 9.76
CA HIS A 244 -0.46 0.97 9.86
C HIS A 244 -0.76 -0.52 9.75
N LEU A 245 -1.62 -1.01 10.64
CA LEU A 245 -2.23 -2.33 10.51
C LEU A 245 -3.33 -2.30 9.43
N PRO A 246 -3.51 -3.39 8.66
CA PRO A 246 -4.54 -3.45 7.64
C PRO A 246 -5.94 -3.56 8.24
N PHE A 247 -6.94 -3.34 7.40
CA PHE A 247 -8.33 -3.55 7.78
C PHE A 247 -8.75 -5.01 7.58
N SER A 248 -9.62 -5.48 8.46
CA SER A 248 -10.36 -6.71 8.28
C SER A 248 -11.76 -6.44 7.74
N THR A 249 -12.20 -7.23 6.77
CA THR A 249 -13.56 -7.15 6.23
C THR A 249 -14.52 -7.93 7.11
N LYS A 250 -15.74 -7.41 7.24
CA LYS A 250 -16.79 -8.00 8.06
C LYS A 250 -17.27 -9.37 7.57
N GLY A 251 -17.68 -10.21 8.49
CA GLY A 251 -18.34 -11.49 8.22
C GLY A 251 -17.36 -12.66 8.10
N SER A 252 -17.54 -13.55 7.13
CA SER A 252 -16.75 -14.78 7.00
C SER A 252 -15.27 -14.58 6.68
N THR A 253 -14.87 -13.37 6.34
CA THR A 253 -13.49 -12.96 6.03
C THR A 253 -12.89 -12.08 7.14
N PHE A 254 -13.54 -12.00 8.29
CA PHE A 254 -13.01 -11.30 9.45
C PHE A 254 -11.74 -11.99 9.96
N LEU A 255 -10.71 -11.18 10.22
CA LEU A 255 -9.45 -11.61 10.82
C LEU A 255 -9.29 -10.95 12.19
N GLU A 256 -9.26 -11.77 13.22
CA GLU A 256 -9.14 -11.32 14.60
C GLU A 256 -7.87 -10.50 14.82
N GLY A 257 -7.94 -9.51 15.70
CA GLY A 257 -6.82 -8.60 15.99
C GLY A 257 -6.74 -7.38 15.05
N LEU A 258 -7.51 -7.30 13.98
CA LEU A 258 -7.54 -6.17 13.07
C LEU A 258 -8.84 -5.37 13.20
N ASN A 259 -8.78 -4.08 12.87
CA ASN A 259 -9.96 -3.23 12.84
C ASN A 259 -10.94 -3.69 11.75
N GLU A 260 -12.18 -4.01 12.16
CA GLU A 260 -13.25 -4.44 11.26
C GLU A 260 -13.85 -3.25 10.52
N ILE A 261 -14.03 -3.38 9.21
CA ILE A 261 -14.74 -2.39 8.38
C ILE A 261 -15.79 -3.06 7.50
N ASN A 262 -16.81 -2.28 7.09
CA ASN A 262 -17.89 -2.75 6.24
C ASN A 262 -17.57 -2.71 4.72
N TYR A 263 -16.33 -2.41 4.36
CA TYR A 263 -15.93 -2.16 2.98
C TYR A 263 -14.92 -3.20 2.53
N SER A 264 -15.24 -3.95 1.47
CA SER A 264 -14.30 -4.87 0.83
C SER A 264 -13.37 -4.20 -0.18
N TYR A 265 -13.63 -2.94 -0.51
CA TYR A 265 -12.82 -2.11 -1.37
C TYR A 265 -12.87 -0.65 -0.93
N LEU A 266 -11.73 -0.01 -0.91
CA LEU A 266 -11.53 1.42 -0.64
C LEU A 266 -10.61 2.00 -1.70
N GLU A 267 -10.77 3.28 -1.99
CA GLU A 267 -9.89 4.05 -2.86
C GLU A 267 -9.07 5.05 -2.04
N LEU A 268 -7.98 5.55 -2.60
CA LEU A 268 -7.16 6.59 -2.00
C LEU A 268 -8.01 7.79 -1.52
N LYS A 269 -9.04 8.21 -2.28
CA LYS A 269 -9.96 9.30 -1.93
C LYS A 269 -10.80 9.03 -0.66
N ASN A 270 -10.86 7.79 -0.18
CA ASN A 270 -11.59 7.43 1.03
C ASN A 270 -10.75 7.60 2.29
N LEU A 271 -9.43 7.81 2.16
CA LEU A 271 -8.51 8.01 3.28
C LEU A 271 -8.53 9.46 3.77
N LYS A 272 -8.30 9.63 5.07
CA LYS A 272 -7.99 10.90 5.74
C LYS A 272 -6.61 10.89 6.40
N PHE A 273 -5.93 9.75 6.43
CA PHE A 273 -4.64 9.55 7.07
C PHE A 273 -3.65 8.88 6.10
N PRO A 274 -2.35 9.02 6.31
CA PRO A 274 -1.32 8.51 5.42
C PRO A 274 -1.11 6.99 5.59
N TYR A 275 -2.01 6.17 5.07
CA TYR A 275 -1.94 4.71 5.17
C TYR A 275 -0.65 4.16 4.56
N CYS A 276 0.38 3.96 5.39
CA CYS A 276 1.74 3.60 4.98
C CYS A 276 2.51 2.90 6.12
N THR A 277 3.75 2.56 5.82
CA THR A 277 4.81 2.24 6.77
C THR A 277 5.81 3.39 6.81
N SER A 278 6.33 3.77 7.98
CA SER A 278 7.37 4.79 8.15
C SER A 278 8.62 4.18 8.78
N ILE A 279 9.80 4.53 8.28
CA ILE A 279 11.10 4.02 8.71
C ILE A 279 12.02 5.18 9.08
N ASN A 280 12.66 5.07 10.24
CA ASN A 280 13.61 6.06 10.73
C ASN A 280 14.92 6.01 9.94
N SER A 281 15.14 6.97 9.08
CA SER A 281 16.30 7.02 8.19
C SER A 281 17.63 7.26 8.92
N LEU A 282 17.62 7.68 10.19
CA LEU A 282 18.84 7.76 11.02
C LEU A 282 19.54 6.41 11.13
N PHE A 283 18.79 5.31 11.04
CA PHE A 283 19.30 3.93 11.11
C PHE A 283 19.45 3.25 9.76
N ILE A 284 19.29 3.99 8.67
CA ILE A 284 19.26 3.40 7.31
C ILE A 284 20.55 2.63 6.94
N ASN A 285 21.66 2.94 7.57
CA ASN A 285 22.94 2.26 7.40
C ASN A 285 23.26 1.24 8.49
N SER A 286 22.40 1.11 9.51
CA SER A 286 22.55 0.13 10.58
C SER A 286 22.21 -1.26 10.05
N GLN A 287 23.10 -2.21 10.22
CA GLN A 287 22.92 -3.59 9.76
C GLN A 287 23.77 -4.54 10.59
N SER A 288 23.24 -5.71 10.86
CA SER A 288 23.97 -6.83 11.45
C SER A 288 24.98 -7.41 10.46
N THR A 289 26.02 -8.01 10.99
CA THR A 289 27.01 -8.77 10.23
C THR A 289 27.07 -10.19 10.81
N GLU A 290 27.86 -11.07 10.18
CA GLU A 290 28.07 -12.44 10.68
C GLU A 290 28.58 -12.49 12.13
N THR A 291 29.27 -11.44 12.59
CA THR A 291 29.92 -11.39 13.91
C THR A 291 29.33 -10.35 14.87
N ILE A 292 28.55 -9.40 14.37
CA ILE A 292 27.99 -8.30 15.15
C ILE A 292 26.48 -8.25 14.97
N HIS A 293 25.76 -8.46 16.05
CA HIS A 293 24.32 -8.21 16.09
C HIS A 293 24.06 -6.72 16.31
N ASN A 294 23.20 -6.13 15.49
CA ASN A 294 22.76 -4.75 15.60
C ASN A 294 21.24 -4.74 15.85
N THR A 295 20.82 -4.29 17.02
CA THR A 295 19.41 -4.22 17.41
C THR A 295 18.60 -3.20 16.57
N ALA A 296 19.28 -2.31 15.86
CA ALA A 296 18.67 -1.34 14.94
C ALA A 296 18.91 -1.73 13.47
N ASP A 297 19.01 -3.02 13.16
CA ASP A 297 19.18 -3.51 11.78
C ASP A 297 18.00 -3.09 10.91
N VAL A 298 18.25 -2.22 9.95
CA VAL A 298 17.21 -1.65 9.08
C VAL A 298 16.53 -2.71 8.22
N THR A 299 17.21 -3.80 7.87
CA THR A 299 16.61 -4.87 7.05
C THR A 299 15.60 -5.66 7.87
N VAL A 300 15.90 -5.90 9.15
CA VAL A 300 14.96 -6.49 10.10
C VAL A 300 13.82 -5.53 10.39
N THR A 301 14.14 -4.24 10.65
CA THR A 301 13.11 -3.21 10.89
C THR A 301 12.11 -3.14 9.74
N ILE A 302 12.57 -3.05 8.48
CA ILE A 302 11.64 -2.99 7.33
C ILE A 302 10.85 -4.30 7.18
N ALA A 303 11.47 -5.46 7.41
CA ALA A 303 10.75 -6.73 7.38
C ALA A 303 9.67 -6.81 8.47
N HIS A 304 9.96 -6.35 9.67
CA HIS A 304 9.05 -6.24 10.81
C HIS A 304 7.86 -5.32 10.50
N GLU A 305 8.13 -4.10 10.04
CA GLU A 305 7.10 -3.12 9.72
C GLU A 305 6.19 -3.57 8.55
N LEU A 306 6.76 -4.22 7.54
CA LEU A 306 5.97 -4.85 6.49
C LEU A 306 5.15 -6.03 7.01
N GLY A 307 5.61 -6.73 8.05
CA GLY A 307 4.83 -7.72 8.79
C GLY A 307 3.57 -7.11 9.39
N HIS A 308 3.68 -5.97 10.07
CA HIS A 308 2.54 -5.21 10.58
C HIS A 308 1.59 -4.74 9.46
N TYR A 309 2.15 -4.17 8.39
CA TYR A 309 1.37 -3.76 7.22
C TYR A 309 0.59 -4.92 6.60
N LEU A 310 1.08 -6.14 6.75
CA LEU A 310 0.45 -7.38 6.30
C LEU A 310 -0.32 -8.14 7.41
N GLY A 311 -0.58 -7.50 8.55
CA GLY A 311 -1.52 -7.96 9.59
C GLY A 311 -0.93 -8.78 10.71
N LEU A 312 0.40 -8.80 10.87
CA LEU A 312 1.04 -9.42 12.03
C LEU A 312 1.07 -8.46 13.22
N HIS A 313 1.04 -9.03 14.41
CA HIS A 313 1.27 -8.38 15.69
C HIS A 313 2.62 -8.82 16.26
N HIS A 314 3.08 -8.16 17.32
CA HIS A 314 4.28 -8.59 18.03
C HIS A 314 4.10 -9.97 18.65
N ALA A 315 5.17 -10.77 18.67
CA ALA A 315 5.18 -12.11 19.26
C ALA A 315 5.23 -12.10 20.80
N PHE A 316 4.67 -11.04 21.43
CA PHE A 316 4.54 -10.88 22.89
C PHE A 316 3.26 -10.10 23.20
N ALA A 317 2.83 -10.17 24.50
CA ALA A 317 1.55 -9.61 24.90
C ALA A 317 1.50 -8.08 24.91
N GLU A 318 0.55 -7.52 24.15
CA GLU A 318 0.24 -6.09 24.09
C GLU A 318 -1.27 -5.86 24.14
N ASP A 319 -1.68 -4.70 24.63
CA ASP A 319 -3.07 -4.21 24.49
C ASP A 319 -3.33 -3.66 23.08
N GLU A 320 -4.56 -3.27 22.80
CA GLU A 320 -4.96 -2.69 21.51
C GLU A 320 -4.30 -1.34 21.18
N ASN A 321 -3.66 -0.69 22.15
CA ASN A 321 -2.91 0.56 21.98
C ASN A 321 -1.39 0.32 21.82
N GLY A 322 -0.94 -0.94 21.84
CA GLY A 322 0.47 -1.31 21.77
C GLY A 322 1.21 -1.17 23.10
N ASN A 323 0.50 -1.08 24.25
CA ASN A 323 1.17 -1.09 25.54
C ASN A 323 1.48 -2.54 25.96
N LEU A 324 2.71 -2.75 26.44
CA LEU A 324 3.13 -4.05 26.93
C LEU A 324 2.26 -4.53 28.12
N LEU A 325 1.79 -5.74 28.04
CA LEU A 325 1.11 -6.42 29.13
C LEU A 325 2.13 -7.20 29.98
N ASN A 326 2.02 -7.09 31.31
CA ASN A 326 2.85 -7.86 32.23
C ASN A 326 2.25 -9.24 32.47
N ASP A 327 1.99 -9.95 31.39
CA ASP A 327 1.43 -11.30 31.38
C ASP A 327 1.88 -12.09 30.12
N CYS A 328 1.21 -13.18 29.86
CA CYS A 328 1.52 -14.13 28.79
C CYS A 328 0.32 -14.38 27.86
N GLN A 329 -0.55 -13.39 27.70
CA GLN A 329 -1.68 -13.54 26.79
C GLN A 329 -1.17 -13.69 25.35
N ASP A 330 -1.82 -14.56 24.58
CA ASP A 330 -1.66 -14.62 23.14
C ASP A 330 -2.44 -13.46 22.51
N THR A 331 -1.73 -12.39 22.15
CA THR A 331 -2.29 -11.21 21.49
C THR A 331 -1.81 -11.05 20.06
N ASP A 332 -0.98 -11.97 19.56
CA ASP A 332 -0.51 -11.99 18.16
C ASP A 332 -1.40 -12.87 17.26
N TYR A 333 -2.30 -13.63 17.86
CA TYR A 333 -3.26 -14.50 17.18
C TYR A 333 -2.59 -15.59 16.33
N CYS A 334 -1.38 -16.04 16.73
CA CYS A 334 -0.59 -17.09 16.10
C CYS A 334 -0.21 -18.15 17.16
N ARG A 335 -0.82 -19.32 17.08
CA ARG A 335 -0.66 -20.38 18.10
C ARG A 335 0.68 -21.06 18.13
N ASP A 336 1.47 -20.85 17.09
CA ASP A 336 2.78 -21.46 16.88
C ASP A 336 3.95 -20.50 17.20
N THR A 337 3.65 -19.28 17.66
CA THR A 337 4.60 -18.42 18.37
C THR A 337 4.66 -18.83 19.84
N TYR A 338 5.83 -18.70 20.47
CA TYR A 338 5.98 -19.04 21.88
C TYR A 338 5.61 -17.86 22.77
N PRO A 339 4.53 -17.94 23.60
CA PRO A 339 4.14 -16.84 24.47
C PRO A 339 5.19 -16.64 25.58
N TYR A 340 5.59 -15.40 25.78
CA TYR A 340 6.48 -15.01 26.88
C TYR A 340 6.10 -13.64 27.46
N ASN A 341 6.46 -13.42 28.72
CA ASN A 341 6.24 -12.14 29.38
C ASN A 341 7.38 -11.17 29.01
N LYS A 342 7.09 -10.23 28.09
CA LYS A 342 8.05 -9.24 27.60
C LYS A 342 8.55 -8.29 28.70
N VAL A 343 7.67 -7.89 29.63
CA VAL A 343 8.02 -6.99 30.75
C VAL A 343 9.05 -7.68 31.67
N ALA A 344 8.80 -8.94 32.02
CA ALA A 344 9.74 -9.72 32.82
C ALA A 344 11.09 -9.95 32.09
N TYR A 345 11.00 -10.21 30.79
CA TYR A 345 12.20 -10.34 29.96
C TYR A 345 13.00 -9.02 29.91
N ASP A 346 12.36 -7.85 29.75
CA ASP A 346 13.04 -6.56 29.66
C ASP A 346 13.78 -6.22 30.97
N ILE A 347 13.19 -6.56 32.10
CA ILE A 347 13.88 -6.43 33.41
C ILE A 347 15.15 -7.30 33.43
N TRP A 348 14.99 -8.59 33.08
CA TRP A 348 16.11 -9.54 33.08
C TRP A 348 17.22 -9.13 32.08
N VAL A 349 16.88 -8.78 30.86
CA VAL A 349 17.89 -8.45 29.83
C VAL A 349 18.65 -7.18 30.17
N ASN A 350 18.00 -6.17 30.74
CA ASN A 350 18.65 -4.94 31.20
C ASN A 350 19.66 -5.26 32.32
N GLU A 351 19.32 -6.12 33.27
CA GLU A 351 20.27 -6.59 34.30
C GLU A 351 21.48 -7.31 33.68
N GLN A 352 21.29 -8.14 32.64
CA GLN A 352 22.40 -8.79 31.94
C GLN A 352 23.31 -7.77 31.26
N ILE A 353 22.74 -6.77 30.58
CA ILE A 353 23.50 -5.71 29.89
C ILE A 353 24.27 -4.85 30.90
N ASP A 354 23.66 -4.48 32.00
CA ASP A 354 24.30 -3.72 33.10
C ASP A 354 25.48 -4.49 33.71
N ASN A 355 25.39 -5.84 33.74
CA ASN A 355 26.47 -6.73 34.14
C ASN A 355 27.53 -6.96 33.04
N GLY A 356 27.38 -6.31 31.87
CA GLY A 356 28.33 -6.35 30.76
C GLY A 356 28.10 -7.47 29.75
N GLU A 357 26.97 -8.18 29.81
CA GLU A 357 26.62 -9.20 28.80
C GLU A 357 26.30 -8.56 27.44
N LYS A 358 26.85 -9.13 26.36
CA LYS A 358 26.68 -8.65 24.97
C LYS A 358 26.46 -9.80 23.98
N TYR A 359 26.48 -11.03 24.49
CA TYR A 359 26.45 -12.21 23.65
C TYR A 359 25.01 -12.56 23.26
N LEU A 360 24.68 -12.39 21.99
CA LEU A 360 23.31 -12.60 21.48
C LEU A 360 22.70 -13.95 21.89
N PRO A 361 23.40 -15.10 21.81
CA PRO A 361 22.85 -16.38 22.24
C PRO A 361 22.38 -16.44 23.70
N ILE A 362 22.87 -15.57 24.57
CA ILE A 362 22.38 -15.41 25.94
C ILE A 362 21.20 -14.43 25.95
N LEU A 363 21.36 -13.25 25.37
CA LEU A 363 20.35 -12.19 25.39
C LEU A 363 19.07 -12.55 24.59
N ALA A 364 19.17 -13.45 23.60
CA ALA A 364 18.04 -13.93 22.81
C ALA A 364 17.17 -14.98 23.52
N LYS A 365 17.49 -15.35 24.76
CA LYS A 365 16.74 -16.35 25.52
C LYS A 365 15.47 -15.76 26.11
N ARG A 366 14.40 -16.53 26.04
CA ARG A 366 13.08 -16.24 26.59
C ARG A 366 12.59 -17.43 27.40
N ILE A 367 11.64 -17.21 28.30
CA ILE A 367 10.95 -18.28 29.01
C ILE A 367 9.53 -18.42 28.46
N ASN A 368 9.21 -19.57 27.91
CA ASN A 368 7.87 -19.88 27.45
C ASN A 368 6.93 -19.99 28.67
N CYS A 369 5.87 -19.22 28.66
CA CYS A 369 4.93 -19.12 29.78
C CYS A 369 4.12 -20.40 30.03
N GLU A 370 3.86 -21.20 29.01
CA GLU A 370 3.04 -22.41 29.12
C GLU A 370 3.85 -23.60 29.66
N THR A 371 5.10 -23.70 29.21
CA THR A 371 5.95 -24.86 29.52
C THR A 371 7.03 -24.58 30.58
N GLU A 372 7.21 -23.30 30.92
CA GLU A 372 8.27 -22.80 31.82
C GLU A 372 9.68 -23.16 31.32
N THR A 373 9.84 -23.48 30.02
CA THR A 373 11.10 -23.85 29.40
C THR A 373 11.74 -22.67 28.68
N GLU A 374 13.05 -22.66 28.64
CA GLU A 374 13.83 -21.68 27.89
C GLU A 374 13.74 -21.98 26.37
N PHE A 375 13.54 -20.94 25.58
CA PHE A 375 13.68 -20.97 24.13
C PHE A 375 14.52 -19.78 23.62
N THR A 376 15.01 -19.87 22.41
CA THR A 376 15.74 -18.78 21.75
C THR A 376 14.80 -18.02 20.82
N SER A 377 14.73 -16.69 20.95
CA SER A 377 13.94 -15.86 20.07
C SER A 377 14.56 -15.79 18.67
N THR A 378 13.75 -16.12 17.68
CA THR A 378 14.09 -16.12 16.24
C THR A 378 13.08 -15.35 15.39
N ASN A 379 11.93 -14.98 15.98
CA ASN A 379 10.83 -14.40 15.26
C ASN A 379 11.11 -12.94 14.83
N ILE A 380 10.78 -12.61 13.58
CA ILE A 380 10.94 -11.26 13.03
C ILE A 380 10.02 -10.26 13.76
N MET A 381 8.88 -10.72 14.30
CA MET A 381 7.93 -9.87 15.04
C MET A 381 8.24 -9.75 16.53
N ASP A 382 9.44 -10.13 16.97
CA ASP A 382 9.97 -9.88 18.33
C ASP A 382 10.93 -8.68 18.36
N TYR A 383 11.28 -8.18 19.55
CA TYR A 383 12.13 -7.01 19.74
C TYR A 383 13.55 -7.31 20.18
N ALA A 384 14.43 -6.37 19.81
CA ALA A 384 15.80 -6.19 20.26
C ALA A 384 16.67 -7.45 20.05
N PHE A 385 16.87 -8.23 21.11
CA PHE A 385 17.78 -9.37 21.08
C PHE A 385 17.07 -10.63 20.58
N THR A 386 16.85 -10.71 19.28
CA THR A 386 16.32 -11.86 18.56
C THR A 386 17.19 -12.10 17.33
N TYR A 387 17.22 -13.33 16.82
CA TYR A 387 17.88 -13.62 15.54
C TYR A 387 17.09 -13.07 14.35
N ALA A 388 15.82 -12.77 14.52
CA ALA A 388 14.91 -12.11 13.56
C ALA A 388 14.99 -12.71 12.14
N ASN A 389 14.92 -14.02 12.03
CA ASN A 389 15.08 -14.75 10.76
C ASN A 389 13.95 -15.76 10.49
N GLU A 390 12.86 -15.69 11.28
CA GLU A 390 11.76 -16.64 11.24
C GLU A 390 10.40 -15.93 11.17
N PHE A 391 9.54 -16.43 10.27
CA PHE A 391 8.09 -16.37 10.35
C PHE A 391 7.53 -17.76 10.60
N THR A 392 6.40 -17.84 11.32
CA THR A 392 5.73 -19.11 11.60
C THR A 392 4.65 -19.45 10.55
N PRO A 393 4.18 -20.71 10.47
CA PRO A 393 3.04 -21.09 9.64
C PRO A 393 1.77 -20.30 9.91
N ASP A 394 1.43 -19.97 11.16
CA ASP A 394 0.25 -19.17 11.49
C ASP A 394 0.44 -17.70 11.07
N GLN A 395 1.64 -17.13 11.23
CA GLN A 395 1.97 -15.81 10.70
C GLN A 395 1.84 -15.76 9.17
N ARG A 396 2.33 -16.78 8.47
CA ARG A 396 2.12 -16.93 7.03
C ARG A 396 0.63 -16.96 6.69
N THR A 397 -0.16 -17.72 7.43
CA THR A 397 -1.61 -17.84 7.21
C THR A 397 -2.30 -16.49 7.37
N ARG A 398 -1.93 -15.69 8.39
CA ARG A 398 -2.46 -14.33 8.59
C ARG A 398 -2.10 -13.41 7.45
N ILE A 399 -0.83 -13.35 7.05
CA ILE A 399 -0.37 -12.56 5.89
C ILE A 399 -1.17 -12.95 4.63
N ARG A 400 -1.30 -14.25 4.34
CA ARG A 400 -2.05 -14.75 3.17
C ARG A 400 -3.52 -14.34 3.23
N HIS A 401 -4.14 -14.34 4.40
CA HIS A 401 -5.51 -13.86 4.59
C HIS A 401 -5.64 -12.36 4.26
N VAL A 402 -4.73 -11.53 4.77
CA VAL A 402 -4.69 -10.08 4.47
C VAL A 402 -4.52 -9.84 2.97
N LEU A 403 -3.60 -10.53 2.33
CA LEU A 403 -3.39 -10.43 0.88
C LEU A 403 -4.66 -10.77 0.08
N MET A 404 -5.42 -11.78 0.52
CA MET A 404 -6.64 -12.24 -0.16
C MET A 404 -7.86 -11.34 0.06
N TYR A 405 -8.00 -10.68 1.22
CA TYR A 405 -9.28 -10.09 1.61
C TYR A 405 -9.21 -8.61 2.03
N SER A 406 -8.08 -8.14 2.56
CA SER A 406 -8.00 -6.77 3.07
C SER A 406 -7.97 -5.73 1.95
N PRO A 407 -8.77 -4.64 2.02
CA PRO A 407 -8.67 -3.52 1.10
C PRO A 407 -7.37 -2.74 1.32
N LEU A 408 -7.00 -1.89 0.36
CA LEU A 408 -5.80 -1.04 0.40
C LEU A 408 -4.46 -1.82 0.49
N ILE A 409 -4.47 -3.09 0.10
CA ILE A 409 -3.29 -3.93 -0.04
C ILE A 409 -3.16 -4.34 -1.52
N PRO A 410 -1.99 -4.24 -2.14
CA PRO A 410 -1.81 -4.62 -3.54
C PRO A 410 -2.10 -6.10 -3.83
N GLY A 411 -2.42 -6.39 -5.08
CA GLY A 411 -2.61 -7.74 -5.58
C GLY A 411 -4.07 -8.19 -5.71
N PRO A 412 -4.29 -9.38 -6.31
CA PRO A 412 -5.62 -9.91 -6.55
C PRO A 412 -6.32 -10.28 -5.24
N LYS A 413 -7.64 -10.09 -5.21
CA LYS A 413 -8.49 -10.41 -4.06
C LYS A 413 -9.46 -11.53 -4.41
N LYS A 414 -9.79 -12.36 -3.42
CA LYS A 414 -10.75 -13.45 -3.57
C LYS A 414 -12.18 -12.95 -3.37
N GLY A 415 -13.11 -13.46 -4.16
CA GLY A 415 -14.54 -13.16 -4.00
C GLY A 415 -14.98 -11.78 -4.49
N GLN A 416 -14.14 -11.06 -5.25
CA GLN A 416 -14.44 -9.73 -5.78
C GLN A 416 -15.13 -9.73 -7.15
N SER A 417 -15.92 -10.75 -7.46
CA SER A 417 -16.73 -10.83 -8.69
C SER A 417 -17.92 -9.84 -8.67
N GLY A 418 -18.28 -9.29 -7.50
CA GLY A 418 -19.37 -8.32 -7.35
C GLY A 418 -19.12 -6.99 -8.08
N THR A 419 -20.20 -6.21 -8.30
CA THR A 419 -20.11 -4.86 -8.85
C THR A 419 -19.42 -3.94 -7.83
N ARG A 420 -18.46 -3.13 -8.30
CA ARG A 420 -17.81 -2.11 -7.47
C ARG A 420 -18.84 -1.10 -6.98
N THR A 421 -19.04 -1.02 -5.68
CA THR A 421 -19.76 0.11 -5.07
C THR A 421 -18.78 1.25 -4.93
N VAL A 422 -18.96 2.31 -5.70
CA VAL A 422 -18.14 3.52 -5.56
C VAL A 422 -18.61 4.26 -4.31
N ILE A 423 -17.67 4.45 -3.37
CA ILE A 423 -17.91 5.22 -2.14
C ILE A 423 -17.33 6.61 -2.37
N GLU A 424 -18.16 7.62 -2.23
CA GLU A 424 -17.75 9.00 -2.46
C GLU A 424 -17.13 9.62 -1.20
N GLY A 425 -16.03 10.35 -1.42
CA GLY A 425 -15.34 11.17 -0.42
C GLY A 425 -14.58 10.41 0.67
N PRO A 426 -13.94 11.17 1.56
CA PRO A 426 -13.22 10.60 2.70
C PRO A 426 -14.16 9.96 3.72
N LEU A 427 -13.71 8.85 4.31
CA LEU A 427 -14.42 8.10 5.33
C LEU A 427 -13.76 8.29 6.70
N ASP A 428 -14.53 8.10 7.75
CA ASP A 428 -14.02 8.02 9.12
C ASP A 428 -13.62 6.58 9.44
N LEU A 429 -12.41 6.22 9.02
CA LEU A 429 -11.86 4.87 9.21
C LEU A 429 -11.04 4.83 10.50
N PRO A 430 -11.06 3.71 11.24
CA PRO A 430 -10.25 3.57 12.44
C PRO A 430 -8.75 3.52 12.07
N ILE A 431 -7.94 4.30 12.79
CA ILE A 431 -6.48 4.30 12.62
C ILE A 431 -5.90 3.37 13.70
N ARG A 432 -5.08 2.42 13.29
CA ARG A 432 -4.29 1.58 14.19
C ARG A 432 -2.90 1.40 13.64
N THR A 433 -1.91 1.72 14.46
CA THR A 433 -0.48 1.55 14.14
C THR A 433 0.16 0.58 15.12
N ALA A 434 1.23 -0.06 14.65
CA ALA A 434 2.18 -0.82 15.48
C ALA A 434 3.59 -0.26 15.24
N LYS A 435 4.50 -0.41 16.24
CA LYS A 435 5.85 0.17 16.22
C LYS A 435 6.81 -0.70 17.04
#